data_c60367dca4d1a571a2a12a5b1befb672
#
_entry.id   c60367dca4d1a571a2a12a5b1befb672
#
_cell.length_a   1.000
_cell.length_b   1.000
_cell.length_c   1.000
_cell.angle_alpha   90.00
_cell.angle_beta   90.00
_cell.angle_gamma   90.00
#
_symmetry.space_group_name_H-M   'P 1'
#
loop_
_entity.id
_entity.type
_entity.pdbx_description
1 polymer ?
#
loop_
_entity_poly.entity_id
_entity_poly.type
_entity_poly.pdbx_seq_one_letter_code
_entity_poly.pdbx_strand_id
1 'polypeptide(L)'
;MVETLPIVFCRIIGARVTPPRLNPKACGRSAMALRTLFSKKAFTTASGFRPIAAGDRCFLRQARGLTVAALPDLAYDYGALEPAISGEIMRLHHQKHHQAYVTNYNNALEQLETAVAKGDASAVVRLQSAIKFNGGGHINHSIFWKNLKPVNEGGGEPPHSTLGWAIDTDFCSLEALVQKMNAEGAALQGSGWVWLALDKGSKKLCVETTANQDPLVTKGANLVPLLGIDVWEHAYYLQYKNVRPDYLKNIWKVINWKYASEVFDEETA
;
A
#
# COMPACT_ATOMS: atom_id res chain seq x y z
N MET A 1 49.70 -33.19 17.57
CA MET A 1 48.58 -34.17 17.69
C MET A 1 47.35 -33.48 17.24
N VAL A 2 46.87 -33.85 16.05
CA VAL A 2 45.69 -33.27 15.41
C VAL A 2 44.64 -34.39 15.45
N GLU A 3 43.61 -34.23 16.28
CA GLU A 3 42.50 -35.18 16.33
C GLU A 3 41.46 -34.85 15.27
N THR A 4 41.27 -35.77 14.35
CA THR A 4 40.24 -35.77 13.31
C THR A 4 38.96 -36.40 13.85
N LEU A 5 37.84 -35.61 13.83
CA LEU A 5 36.49 -36.11 14.11
C LEU A 5 35.85 -36.65 12.82
N PRO A 6 35.10 -37.77 12.88
CA PRO A 6 34.50 -38.40 11.70
C PRO A 6 33.18 -37.75 11.28
N ILE A 7 33.04 -37.60 9.96
CA ILE A 7 31.81 -37.17 9.29
C ILE A 7 30.81 -38.31 9.27
N VAL A 8 29.69 -38.15 9.98
CA VAL A 8 28.55 -39.09 9.91
C VAL A 8 27.67 -38.73 8.71
N PHE A 9 27.71 -39.59 7.69
CA PHE A 9 26.79 -39.56 6.55
C PHE A 9 25.40 -40.06 6.96
N CYS A 10 24.43 -39.20 7.06
CA CYS A 10 23.02 -39.58 7.21
C CYS A 10 22.42 -39.78 5.81
N ARG A 11 22.17 -41.06 5.45
CA ARG A 11 21.44 -41.49 4.25
C ARG A 11 19.95 -41.12 4.42
N ILE A 12 19.46 -40.16 3.66
CA ILE A 12 18.02 -39.89 3.52
C ILE A 12 17.47 -40.84 2.46
N ILE A 13 16.61 -41.74 2.89
CA ILE A 13 15.85 -42.68 2.06
C ILE A 13 14.77 -41.87 1.31
N GLY A 14 14.86 -41.87 -0.02
CA GLY A 14 13.90 -41.19 -0.89
C GLY A 14 12.55 -41.92 -0.92
N ALA A 15 11.53 -41.33 -0.36
CA ALA A 15 10.14 -41.69 -0.61
C ALA A 15 9.61 -40.83 -1.76
N ARG A 16 9.36 -41.47 -2.92
CA ARG A 16 8.64 -40.85 -4.05
C ARG A 16 7.17 -40.70 -3.68
N VAL A 17 6.70 -39.49 -3.48
CA VAL A 17 5.28 -39.19 -3.40
C VAL A 17 4.78 -38.93 -4.84
N THR A 18 3.93 -39.83 -5.34
CA THR A 18 3.22 -39.68 -6.61
C THR A 18 1.99 -38.82 -6.38
N PRO A 19 1.72 -37.80 -7.25
CA PRO A 19 0.49 -37.01 -7.12
C PRO A 19 -0.74 -37.82 -7.57
N PRO A 20 -1.95 -37.56 -7.02
CA PRO A 20 -3.17 -38.27 -7.38
C PRO A 20 -3.61 -37.87 -8.80
N ARG A 21 -4.00 -38.90 -9.59
CA ARG A 21 -4.56 -38.74 -10.92
C ARG A 21 -5.96 -38.12 -10.84
N LEU A 22 -6.16 -36.95 -11.46
CA LEU A 22 -7.47 -36.36 -11.68
C LEU A 22 -8.23 -37.15 -12.76
N ASN A 23 -9.43 -37.57 -12.44
CA ASN A 23 -10.34 -38.31 -13.30
C ASN A 23 -11.10 -37.32 -14.23
N PRO A 24 -11.04 -37.41 -15.58
CA PRO A 24 -11.73 -36.47 -16.47
C PRO A 24 -13.07 -37.08 -16.93
N LYS A 25 -14.10 -37.03 -16.11
CA LYS A 25 -15.50 -37.28 -16.57
C LYS A 25 -16.49 -36.59 -15.64
N ALA A 26 -16.86 -35.36 -15.97
CA ALA A 26 -18.19 -34.78 -15.76
C ALA A 26 -18.21 -33.35 -16.35
N CYS A 27 -18.36 -33.22 -17.66
CA CYS A 27 -18.80 -31.99 -18.27
C CYS A 27 -20.07 -32.29 -19.05
N GLY A 28 -21.22 -32.11 -18.38
CA GLY A 28 -22.53 -32.12 -19.00
C GLY A 28 -22.73 -30.85 -19.80
N ARG A 29 -22.92 -30.99 -21.10
CA ARG A 29 -23.31 -29.95 -22.04
C ARG A 29 -24.73 -29.48 -21.72
N SER A 30 -24.94 -28.21 -21.49
CA SER A 30 -26.24 -27.57 -21.69
C SER A 30 -26.04 -26.34 -22.57
N ALA A 31 -26.31 -26.50 -23.84
CA ALA A 31 -26.33 -25.42 -24.82
C ALA A 31 -27.75 -24.80 -24.79
N MET A 32 -27.87 -23.59 -24.25
CA MET A 32 -29.05 -22.76 -24.45
C MET A 32 -28.76 -21.76 -25.55
N ALA A 33 -29.45 -21.98 -26.69
CA ALA A 33 -29.47 -21.08 -27.84
C ALA A 33 -30.25 -19.81 -27.49
N LEU A 34 -29.58 -18.67 -27.46
CA LEU A 34 -30.25 -17.37 -27.38
C LEU A 34 -30.63 -16.91 -28.78
N ARG A 35 -31.92 -16.98 -29.12
CA ARG A 35 -32.49 -16.42 -30.35
C ARG A 35 -32.58 -14.89 -30.21
N THR A 36 -31.75 -14.17 -30.96
CA THR A 36 -31.86 -12.72 -31.17
C THR A 36 -33.02 -12.38 -32.08
N LEU A 37 -34.06 -11.77 -31.53
CA LEU A 37 -35.16 -11.15 -32.28
C LEU A 37 -34.75 -9.71 -32.61
N PHE A 38 -34.36 -9.45 -33.86
CA PHE A 38 -34.24 -8.11 -34.42
C PHE A 38 -35.62 -7.56 -34.77
N SER A 39 -36.12 -6.61 -33.99
CA SER A 39 -37.26 -5.79 -34.36
C SER A 39 -36.79 -4.52 -35.08
N LYS A 40 -37.05 -4.46 -36.39
CA LYS A 40 -36.88 -3.24 -37.20
C LYS A 40 -38.04 -2.29 -36.90
N LYS A 41 -37.80 -1.22 -36.15
CA LYS A 41 -38.67 -0.04 -36.15
C LYS A 41 -38.07 1.03 -37.05
N ALA A 42 -38.77 1.32 -38.11
CA ALA A 42 -38.51 2.43 -39.01
C ALA A 42 -38.72 3.76 -38.25
N PHE A 43 -37.71 4.62 -38.26
CA PHE A 43 -37.85 6.02 -37.83
C PHE A 43 -38.04 6.88 -39.07
N THR A 44 -39.22 7.47 -39.18
CA THR A 44 -39.56 8.52 -40.15
C THR A 44 -38.82 9.82 -39.79
N THR A 45 -38.15 10.38 -40.77
CA THR A 45 -37.49 11.67 -40.74
C THR A 45 -38.53 12.79 -40.66
N ALA A 46 -38.48 13.61 -39.63
CA ALA A 46 -39.08 14.93 -39.62
C ALA A 46 -37.97 15.96 -39.48
N SER A 47 -37.73 16.68 -40.57
CA SER A 47 -36.83 17.81 -40.67
C SER A 47 -37.36 19.01 -39.88
N GLY A 48 -36.55 19.52 -38.96
CA GLY A 48 -36.84 20.74 -38.23
C GLY A 48 -35.53 21.34 -37.68
N PHE A 49 -34.63 21.77 -38.57
CA PHE A 49 -33.47 22.59 -38.15
C PHE A 49 -33.96 24.00 -37.84
N ARG A 50 -34.03 24.37 -36.55
CA ARG A 50 -34.03 25.73 -36.10
C ARG A 50 -32.58 26.15 -35.84
N PRO A 51 -32.07 27.26 -36.37
CA PRO A 51 -30.76 27.80 -36.03
C PRO A 51 -30.80 28.28 -34.57
N ILE A 52 -29.99 27.64 -33.71
CA ILE A 52 -29.73 28.10 -32.34
C ILE A 52 -28.79 29.30 -32.47
N ALA A 53 -29.27 30.48 -32.06
CA ALA A 53 -28.49 31.71 -31.97
C ALA A 53 -27.20 31.47 -31.17
N ALA A 54 -26.11 32.06 -31.68
CA ALA A 54 -24.83 32.13 -30.99
C ALA A 54 -25.00 32.96 -29.71
N GLY A 55 -25.35 32.28 -28.63
CA GLY A 55 -25.35 32.85 -27.29
C GLY A 55 -24.12 32.28 -26.55
N ASP A 56 -23.28 33.18 -26.12
CA ASP A 56 -22.08 33.01 -25.33
C ASP A 56 -22.22 31.91 -24.28
N ARG A 57 -21.75 30.70 -24.60
CA ARG A 57 -21.39 29.75 -23.57
C ARG A 57 -19.93 30.00 -23.18
N CYS A 58 -19.75 31.08 -22.42
CA CYS A 58 -18.60 31.19 -21.56
C CYS A 58 -18.65 30.03 -20.55
N PHE A 59 -18.22 28.87 -20.97
CA PHE A 59 -17.82 27.81 -20.03
C PHE A 59 -16.61 28.39 -19.32
N LEU A 60 -16.85 29.07 -18.20
CA LEU A 60 -15.85 29.25 -17.16
C LEU A 60 -15.38 27.84 -16.78
N ARG A 61 -14.35 27.39 -17.49
CA ARG A 61 -13.52 26.27 -17.11
C ARG A 61 -12.82 26.74 -15.84
N GLN A 62 -13.50 26.54 -14.71
CA GLN A 62 -12.89 26.69 -13.40
C GLN A 62 -11.72 25.72 -13.43
N ALA A 63 -10.53 26.22 -13.74
CA ALA A 63 -9.29 25.49 -13.59
C ALA A 63 -9.22 25.14 -12.10
N ARG A 64 -9.64 23.92 -11.75
CA ARG A 64 -9.31 23.34 -10.47
C ARG A 64 -7.81 23.19 -10.54
N GLY A 65 -7.07 24.17 -9.98
CA GLY A 65 -5.64 24.07 -9.83
C GLY A 65 -5.34 22.73 -9.16
N LEU A 66 -4.35 22.02 -9.68
CA LEU A 66 -3.87 20.81 -9.03
C LEU A 66 -3.57 21.13 -7.56
N THR A 67 -4.14 20.36 -6.64
CA THR A 67 -3.83 20.53 -5.22
C THR A 67 -2.37 20.14 -5.03
N VAL A 68 -1.55 21.11 -4.66
CA VAL A 68 -0.12 20.91 -4.39
C VAL A 68 0.00 20.10 -3.10
N ALA A 69 0.71 18.97 -3.16
CA ALA A 69 1.02 18.19 -1.96
C ALA A 69 1.99 18.99 -1.07
N ALA A 70 1.81 18.89 0.24
CA ALA A 70 2.69 19.51 1.22
C ALA A 70 3.26 18.43 2.16
N LEU A 71 4.49 18.66 2.65
CA LEU A 71 5.07 17.82 3.70
C LEU A 71 4.21 17.99 4.96
N PRO A 72 3.58 16.93 5.50
CA PRO A 72 2.80 17.05 6.72
C PRO A 72 3.74 17.24 7.93
N ASP A 73 3.31 18.05 8.88
CA ASP A 73 4.01 18.16 10.16
C ASP A 73 3.91 16.85 10.96
N LEU A 74 4.93 16.57 11.77
CA LEU A 74 4.89 15.45 12.73
C LEU A 74 4.15 15.90 13.99
N ALA A 75 3.38 14.97 14.59
CA ALA A 75 2.69 15.22 15.87
C ALA A 75 3.64 15.12 17.08
N TYR A 76 4.93 14.80 16.88
CA TYR A 76 5.92 14.55 17.91
C TYR A 76 7.31 15.02 17.44
N ASP A 77 8.21 15.28 18.38
CA ASP A 77 9.59 15.67 18.09
C ASP A 77 10.40 14.53 17.48
N TYR A 78 11.43 14.86 16.69
CA TYR A 78 12.26 13.86 16.01
C TYR A 78 12.91 12.85 16.98
N GLY A 79 13.28 13.25 18.20
CA GLY A 79 13.85 12.35 19.22
C GLY A 79 12.82 11.58 20.05
N ALA A 80 11.53 11.84 19.88
CA ALA A 80 10.49 11.31 20.77
C ALA A 80 10.25 9.79 20.62
N LEU A 81 10.75 9.19 19.52
CA LEU A 81 10.62 7.76 19.26
C LEU A 81 11.83 6.93 19.71
N GLU A 82 12.80 7.57 20.33
CA GLU A 82 13.97 6.86 20.87
C GLU A 82 13.58 5.95 22.05
N PRO A 83 14.27 4.82 22.22
CA PRO A 83 15.38 4.29 21.43
C PRO A 83 14.94 3.46 20.22
N ALA A 84 13.66 3.35 19.91
CA ALA A 84 13.17 2.51 18.81
C ALA A 84 13.60 3.05 17.43
N ILE A 85 13.51 4.36 17.22
CA ILE A 85 13.96 5.04 16.01
C ILE A 85 14.72 6.29 16.45
N SER A 86 15.97 6.46 15.99
CA SER A 86 16.79 7.62 16.37
C SER A 86 16.29 8.92 15.77
N GLY A 87 16.47 10.03 16.48
CA GLY A 87 16.12 11.36 16.00
C GLY A 87 16.85 11.77 14.72
N GLU A 88 18.06 11.23 14.47
CA GLU A 88 18.78 11.41 13.21
C GLU A 88 18.03 10.78 12.04
N ILE A 89 17.62 9.50 12.17
CA ILE A 89 16.81 8.81 11.17
C ILE A 89 15.53 9.60 10.92
N MET A 90 14.79 9.95 11.96
CA MET A 90 13.52 10.66 11.84
C MET A 90 13.66 11.98 11.08
N ARG A 91 14.71 12.77 11.36
CA ARG A 91 14.94 14.03 10.66
C ARG A 91 15.28 13.83 9.19
N LEU A 92 16.16 12.88 8.87
CA LEU A 92 16.54 12.59 7.48
C LEU A 92 15.36 12.00 6.72
N HIS A 93 14.64 11.08 7.32
CA HIS A 93 13.50 10.39 6.72
C HIS A 93 12.36 11.37 6.40
N HIS A 94 12.03 12.26 7.33
CA HIS A 94 10.98 13.27 7.12
C HIS A 94 11.44 14.41 6.21
N GLN A 95 12.54 15.13 6.58
CA GLN A 95 12.93 16.36 5.90
C GLN A 95 13.69 16.17 4.59
N LYS A 96 14.22 14.96 4.33
CA LYS A 96 14.95 14.67 3.08
C LYS A 96 14.18 13.70 2.21
N HIS A 97 13.89 12.49 2.69
CA HIS A 97 13.23 11.48 1.86
C HIS A 97 11.77 11.85 1.55
N HIS A 98 10.95 12.08 2.56
CA HIS A 98 9.54 12.45 2.32
C HIS A 98 9.43 13.81 1.59
N GLN A 99 10.21 14.82 1.98
CA GLN A 99 10.23 16.12 1.27
C GLN A 99 10.61 15.97 -0.21
N ALA A 100 11.56 15.08 -0.54
CA ALA A 100 11.92 14.84 -1.93
C ALA A 100 10.77 14.21 -2.72
N TYR A 101 10.02 13.26 -2.14
CA TYR A 101 8.83 12.71 -2.78
C TYR A 101 7.77 13.79 -3.02
N VAL A 102 7.50 14.64 -2.05
CA VAL A 102 6.54 15.77 -2.20
C VAL A 102 6.97 16.69 -3.33
N THR A 103 8.21 17.12 -3.33
CA THR A 103 8.75 18.04 -4.35
C THR A 103 8.67 17.43 -5.75
N ASN A 104 9.13 16.20 -5.90
CA ASN A 104 9.14 15.52 -7.20
C ASN A 104 7.73 15.18 -7.69
N TYR A 105 6.80 14.87 -6.78
CA TYR A 105 5.40 14.64 -7.11
C TYR A 105 4.75 15.91 -7.67
N ASN A 106 4.92 17.04 -6.98
CA ASN A 106 4.40 18.32 -7.44
C ASN A 106 4.97 18.72 -8.81
N ASN A 107 6.29 18.57 -9.00
CA ASN A 107 6.93 18.83 -10.29
C ASN A 107 6.37 17.91 -11.42
N ALA A 108 6.10 16.65 -11.10
CA ALA A 108 5.51 15.73 -12.09
C ALA A 108 4.05 16.10 -12.42
N LEU A 109 3.27 16.57 -11.45
CA LEU A 109 1.90 17.06 -11.67
C LEU A 109 1.87 18.32 -12.54
N GLU A 110 2.76 19.29 -12.32
CA GLU A 110 2.88 20.50 -13.13
C GLU A 110 3.25 20.16 -14.59
N GLN A 111 4.19 19.24 -14.78
CA GLN A 111 4.55 18.75 -16.10
C GLN A 111 3.39 18.01 -16.78
N LEU A 112 2.61 17.22 -16.01
CA LEU A 112 1.42 16.53 -16.51
C LEU A 112 0.37 17.54 -17.00
N GLU A 113 0.08 18.57 -16.22
CA GLU A 113 -0.85 19.64 -16.62
C GLU A 113 -0.41 20.30 -17.93
N THR A 114 0.88 20.63 -18.02
CA THR A 114 1.48 21.19 -19.24
C THR A 114 1.34 20.26 -20.44
N ALA A 115 1.64 18.96 -20.26
CA ALA A 115 1.54 17.96 -21.32
C ALA A 115 0.10 17.76 -21.80
N VAL A 116 -0.85 17.71 -20.87
CA VAL A 116 -2.30 17.62 -21.18
C VAL A 116 -2.77 18.87 -21.95
N ALA A 117 -2.37 20.07 -21.52
CA ALA A 117 -2.73 21.32 -22.18
C ALA A 117 -2.22 21.40 -23.64
N LYS A 118 -1.05 20.81 -23.90
CA LYS A 118 -0.42 20.72 -25.24
C LYS A 118 -0.94 19.55 -26.08
N GLY A 119 -1.71 18.64 -25.53
CA GLY A 119 -2.11 17.39 -26.20
C GLY A 119 -0.98 16.39 -26.41
N ASP A 120 0.14 16.50 -25.62
CA ASP A 120 1.29 15.61 -25.73
C ASP A 120 1.04 14.29 -24.97
N ALA A 121 0.35 13.36 -25.62
CA ALA A 121 0.04 12.05 -25.06
C ALA A 121 1.30 11.26 -24.67
N SER A 122 2.41 11.43 -25.40
CA SER A 122 3.68 10.75 -25.11
C SER A 122 4.28 11.24 -23.78
N ALA A 123 4.29 12.53 -23.54
CA ALA A 123 4.72 13.10 -22.26
C ALA A 123 3.81 12.65 -21.10
N VAL A 124 2.48 12.63 -21.32
CA VAL A 124 1.53 12.12 -20.32
C VAL A 124 1.86 10.69 -19.89
N VAL A 125 2.14 9.80 -20.84
CA VAL A 125 2.52 8.41 -20.55
C VAL A 125 3.86 8.32 -19.81
N ARG A 126 4.88 9.07 -20.23
CA ARG A 126 6.19 9.06 -19.55
C ARG A 126 6.12 9.52 -18.09
N LEU A 127 5.23 10.45 -17.76
CA LEU A 127 5.09 10.99 -16.40
C LEU A 127 4.41 10.02 -15.41
N GLN A 128 3.69 9.01 -15.89
CA GLN A 128 2.95 8.07 -15.02
C GLN A 128 3.86 7.39 -13.98
N SER A 129 5.07 6.99 -14.38
CA SER A 129 6.02 6.33 -13.47
C SER A 129 6.48 7.27 -12.35
N ALA A 130 6.81 8.52 -12.68
CA ALA A 130 7.25 9.51 -11.69
C ALA A 130 6.11 9.88 -10.73
N ILE A 131 4.88 10.03 -11.26
CA ILE A 131 3.67 10.33 -10.46
C ILE A 131 3.38 9.17 -9.50
N LYS A 132 3.38 7.93 -10.00
CA LYS A 132 3.14 6.72 -9.19
C LYS A 132 4.18 6.60 -8.07
N PHE A 133 5.47 6.74 -8.41
CA PHE A 133 6.55 6.56 -7.45
C PHE A 133 6.56 7.66 -6.38
N ASN A 134 6.57 8.93 -6.79
CA ASN A 134 6.68 10.04 -5.84
C ASN A 134 5.34 10.29 -5.09
N GLY A 135 4.20 10.15 -5.78
CA GLY A 135 2.88 10.21 -5.15
C GLY A 135 2.66 9.07 -4.16
N GLY A 136 3.08 7.86 -4.52
CA GLY A 136 3.08 6.72 -3.60
C GLY A 136 3.98 6.96 -2.40
N GLY A 137 5.20 7.48 -2.62
CA GLY A 137 6.11 7.86 -1.53
C GLY A 137 5.47 8.87 -0.58
N HIS A 138 4.83 9.91 -1.10
CA HIS A 138 4.12 10.88 -0.27
C HIS A 138 2.98 10.23 0.53
N ILE A 139 2.13 9.41 -0.10
CA ILE A 139 1.02 8.72 0.55
C ILE A 139 1.53 7.78 1.66
N ASN A 140 2.48 6.91 1.34
CA ASN A 140 3.01 5.91 2.26
C ASN A 140 3.62 6.56 3.51
N HIS A 141 4.45 7.60 3.33
CA HIS A 141 5.07 8.30 4.44
C HIS A 141 4.04 9.11 5.26
N SER A 142 3.02 9.70 4.62
CA SER A 142 1.95 10.40 5.34
C SER A 142 1.15 9.47 6.27
N ILE A 143 0.98 8.20 5.87
CA ILE A 143 0.39 7.15 6.71
C ILE A 143 1.38 6.76 7.81
N PHE A 144 2.65 6.52 7.45
CA PHE A 144 3.69 6.06 8.37
C PHE A 144 3.86 6.99 9.58
N TRP A 145 3.87 8.31 9.37
CA TRP A 145 3.99 9.25 10.49
C TRP A 145 2.84 9.16 11.49
N LYS A 146 1.64 8.89 11.02
CA LYS A 146 0.46 8.68 11.88
C LYS A 146 0.46 7.32 12.58
N ASN A 147 1.14 6.34 11.98
CA ASN A 147 1.31 5.01 12.56
C ASN A 147 2.35 4.96 13.69
N LEU A 148 3.06 6.06 13.95
CA LEU A 148 4.08 6.14 14.99
C LEU A 148 3.64 7.09 16.10
N LYS A 149 4.03 6.76 17.35
CA LYS A 149 3.70 7.54 18.55
C LYS A 149 4.75 7.32 19.63
N PRO A 150 5.12 8.35 20.40
CA PRO A 150 6.00 8.20 21.54
C PRO A 150 5.44 7.23 22.60
N VAL A 151 6.33 6.45 23.22
CA VAL A 151 5.96 5.47 24.25
C VAL A 151 5.22 6.12 25.41
N ASN A 152 5.68 7.29 25.87
CA ASN A 152 5.04 8.06 26.95
C ASN A 152 3.69 8.65 26.59
N GLU A 153 3.26 8.57 25.34
CA GLU A 153 1.95 8.99 24.85
C GLU A 153 1.05 7.81 24.47
N GLY A 154 1.48 6.57 24.74
CA GLY A 154 0.74 5.34 24.41
C GLY A 154 1.21 4.65 23.12
N GLY A 155 2.43 4.98 22.62
CA GLY A 155 3.09 4.22 21.57
C GLY A 155 3.38 2.79 22.03
N GLY A 156 3.04 1.81 21.20
CA GLY A 156 3.21 0.40 21.50
C GLY A 156 2.14 -0.24 22.37
N GLU A 157 1.19 0.54 22.91
CA GLU A 157 0.07 -0.02 23.66
C GLU A 157 -0.81 -0.88 22.73
N PRO A 158 -1.09 -2.15 23.09
CA PRO A 158 -1.90 -3.04 22.26
C PRO A 158 -3.29 -2.48 21.96
N PRO A 159 -3.87 -2.77 20.78
CA PRO A 159 -5.23 -2.34 20.48
C PRO A 159 -6.24 -3.12 21.35
N HIS A 160 -7.09 -2.37 22.05
CA HIS A 160 -8.21 -2.92 22.82
C HIS A 160 -9.49 -2.53 22.09
N SER A 161 -10.42 -3.26 21.75
CA SER A 161 -11.68 -2.94 21.09
C SER A 161 -11.89 -3.76 19.82
N THR A 162 -12.62 -3.21 18.88
CA THR A 162 -13.00 -3.83 17.61
C THR A 162 -11.79 -4.30 16.78
N LEU A 163 -10.74 -3.50 16.68
CA LEU A 163 -9.50 -3.91 15.99
C LEU A 163 -8.80 -5.06 16.73
N GLY A 164 -8.72 -5.03 18.06
CA GLY A 164 -8.14 -6.13 18.85
C GLY A 164 -8.87 -7.44 18.60
N TRP A 165 -10.21 -7.42 18.62
CA TRP A 165 -11.02 -8.63 18.33
C TRP A 165 -10.87 -9.10 16.88
N ALA A 166 -10.73 -8.20 15.91
CA ALA A 166 -10.49 -8.55 14.52
C ALA A 166 -9.11 -9.22 14.37
N ILE A 167 -8.07 -8.71 15.05
CA ILE A 167 -6.74 -9.32 15.08
C ILE A 167 -6.80 -10.73 15.66
N ASP A 168 -7.47 -10.91 16.81
CA ASP A 168 -7.60 -12.24 17.43
C ASP A 168 -8.38 -13.21 16.53
N THR A 169 -9.38 -12.72 15.80
CA THR A 169 -10.17 -13.52 14.86
C THR A 169 -9.37 -13.97 13.65
N ASP A 170 -8.64 -13.03 13.00
CA ASP A 170 -7.99 -13.28 11.71
C ASP A 170 -6.55 -13.82 11.85
N PHE A 171 -5.89 -13.55 13.00
CA PHE A 171 -4.50 -13.95 13.25
C PHE A 171 -4.28 -14.77 14.52
N CYS A 172 -5.33 -15.04 15.31
CA CYS A 172 -5.31 -15.75 16.60
C CYS A 172 -4.73 -14.92 17.76
N SER A 173 -3.82 -13.99 17.54
CA SER A 173 -3.32 -13.06 18.55
C SER A 173 -2.54 -11.90 17.93
N LEU A 174 -2.32 -10.84 18.72
CA LEU A 174 -1.45 -9.73 18.32
C LEU A 174 -0.01 -10.20 18.04
N GLU A 175 0.52 -11.11 18.85
CA GLU A 175 1.86 -11.66 18.68
C GLU A 175 2.00 -12.40 17.35
N ALA A 176 0.98 -13.16 16.95
CA ALA A 176 0.97 -13.88 15.67
C ALA A 176 0.92 -12.90 14.49
N LEU A 177 0.12 -11.83 14.58
CA LEU A 177 0.14 -10.74 13.59
C LEU A 177 1.54 -10.11 13.50
N VAL A 178 2.14 -9.72 14.62
CA VAL A 178 3.48 -9.12 14.69
C VAL A 178 4.53 -10.05 14.06
N GLN A 179 4.49 -11.33 14.40
CA GLN A 179 5.39 -12.33 13.81
C GLN A 179 5.22 -12.42 12.30
N LYS A 180 3.98 -12.44 11.79
CA LYS A 180 3.68 -12.48 10.37
C LYS A 180 4.19 -11.22 9.66
N MET A 181 3.91 -10.03 10.17
CA MET A 181 4.40 -8.78 9.57
C MET A 181 5.93 -8.70 9.59
N ASN A 182 6.58 -9.13 10.67
CA ASN A 182 8.04 -9.18 10.75
C ASN A 182 8.62 -10.16 9.71
N ALA A 183 8.02 -11.34 9.54
CA ALA A 183 8.46 -12.32 8.56
C ALA A 183 8.33 -11.79 7.12
N GLU A 184 7.19 -11.20 6.77
CA GLU A 184 6.95 -10.60 5.45
C GLU A 184 7.89 -9.40 5.20
N GLY A 185 8.08 -8.52 6.19
CA GLY A 185 8.99 -7.38 6.09
C GLY A 185 10.45 -7.78 5.96
N ALA A 186 10.89 -8.85 6.64
CA ALA A 186 12.23 -9.39 6.53
C ALA A 186 12.47 -10.11 5.19
N ALA A 187 11.45 -10.82 4.68
CA ALA A 187 11.52 -11.58 3.43
C ALA A 187 11.45 -10.69 2.18
N LEU A 188 10.94 -9.46 2.30
CA LEU A 188 10.81 -8.55 1.18
C LEU A 188 12.18 -8.20 0.60
N GLN A 189 12.38 -8.53 -0.68
CA GLN A 189 13.63 -8.30 -1.39
C GLN A 189 13.73 -6.84 -1.84
N GLY A 190 14.82 -6.19 -1.48
CA GLY A 190 15.03 -4.76 -1.79
C GLY A 190 14.22 -3.84 -0.89
N SER A 191 13.74 -2.76 -1.48
CA SER A 191 13.00 -1.69 -0.80
C SER A 191 11.50 -1.88 -0.94
N GLY A 192 10.75 -1.53 0.11
CA GLY A 192 9.30 -1.59 0.07
C GLY A 192 8.66 -1.40 1.44
N TRP A 193 7.43 -1.87 1.56
CA TRP A 193 6.57 -1.67 2.71
C TRP A 193 5.87 -2.95 3.11
N VAL A 194 5.63 -3.14 4.40
CA VAL A 194 4.72 -4.17 4.92
C VAL A 194 3.51 -3.50 5.58
N TRP A 195 2.32 -4.00 5.29
CA TRP A 195 1.06 -3.39 5.65
C TRP A 195 0.18 -4.36 6.44
N LEU A 196 -0.44 -3.87 7.52
CA LEU A 196 -1.69 -4.41 8.02
C LEU A 196 -2.82 -3.67 7.29
N ALA A 197 -3.67 -4.39 6.61
CA ALA A 197 -4.76 -3.83 5.83
C ALA A 197 -6.11 -4.44 6.20
N LEU A 198 -7.17 -3.65 6.04
CA LEU A 198 -8.54 -4.14 6.00
C LEU A 198 -8.93 -4.38 4.54
N ASP A 199 -9.27 -5.61 4.19
CA ASP A 199 -9.96 -5.91 2.93
C ASP A 199 -11.46 -5.69 3.10
N LYS A 200 -11.98 -4.60 2.56
CA LYS A 200 -13.41 -4.24 2.62
C LYS A 200 -14.31 -5.25 1.88
N GLY A 201 -13.75 -5.98 0.91
CA GLY A 201 -14.51 -7.00 0.17
C GLY A 201 -14.80 -8.23 1.00
N SER A 202 -13.79 -8.76 1.69
CA SER A 202 -13.94 -9.92 2.58
C SER A 202 -14.28 -9.54 4.02
N LYS A 203 -14.15 -8.25 4.40
CA LYS A 203 -14.26 -7.73 5.77
C LYS A 203 -13.28 -8.37 6.74
N LYS A 204 -12.06 -8.63 6.26
CA LYS A 204 -10.99 -9.29 7.02
C LYS A 204 -9.73 -8.46 7.03
N LEU A 205 -8.94 -8.67 8.08
CA LEU A 205 -7.59 -8.15 8.12
C LEU A 205 -6.65 -9.04 7.29
N CYS A 206 -5.71 -8.42 6.60
CA CYS A 206 -4.66 -9.12 5.87
C CYS A 206 -3.32 -8.42 6.02
N VAL A 207 -2.24 -9.18 5.84
CA VAL A 207 -0.87 -8.64 5.74
C VAL A 207 -0.47 -8.66 4.28
N GLU A 208 -0.07 -7.49 3.77
CA GLU A 208 0.37 -7.29 2.38
C GLU A 208 1.74 -6.62 2.34
N THR A 209 2.44 -6.82 1.24
CA THR A 209 3.70 -6.12 0.96
C THR A 209 3.61 -5.38 -0.36
N THR A 210 4.25 -4.22 -0.44
CA THR A 210 4.41 -3.48 -1.69
C THR A 210 5.88 -3.16 -1.95
N ALA A 211 6.28 -3.23 -3.23
CA ALA A 211 7.65 -2.94 -3.63
C ALA A 211 7.85 -1.43 -3.80
N ASN A 212 9.05 -0.97 -3.54
CA ASN A 212 9.45 0.42 -3.71
C ASN A 212 8.51 1.37 -2.96
N GLN A 213 7.94 2.37 -3.67
CA GLN A 213 6.97 3.31 -3.11
C GLN A 213 5.53 3.04 -3.60
N ASP A 214 5.26 1.84 -4.12
CA ASP A 214 3.91 1.48 -4.53
C ASP A 214 2.96 1.56 -3.33
N PRO A 215 1.90 2.40 -3.38
CA PRO A 215 0.93 2.47 -2.30
C PRO A 215 0.03 1.23 -2.32
N LEU A 216 -0.53 0.88 -1.16
CA LEU A 216 -1.32 -0.35 -0.98
C LEU A 216 -2.48 -0.48 -1.98
N VAL A 217 -3.08 0.63 -2.41
CA VAL A 217 -4.15 0.64 -3.42
C VAL A 217 -3.75 -0.02 -4.75
N THR A 218 -2.43 -0.14 -5.04
CA THR A 218 -1.96 -0.85 -6.25
C THR A 218 -2.13 -2.37 -6.16
N LYS A 219 -2.33 -2.91 -4.97
CA LYS A 219 -2.63 -4.34 -4.74
C LYS A 219 -4.12 -4.64 -4.86
N GLY A 220 -4.97 -3.68 -4.49
CA GLY A 220 -6.42 -3.78 -4.60
C GLY A 220 -7.09 -2.50 -4.10
N ALA A 221 -8.10 -2.03 -4.84
CA ALA A 221 -8.81 -0.79 -4.49
C ALA A 221 -9.67 -0.91 -3.22
N ASN A 222 -9.93 -2.13 -2.77
CA ASN A 222 -10.68 -2.45 -1.54
C ASN A 222 -9.78 -2.60 -0.30
N LEU A 223 -8.46 -2.50 -0.46
CA LEU A 223 -7.52 -2.58 0.65
C LEU A 223 -7.31 -1.21 1.31
N VAL A 224 -7.64 -1.12 2.58
CA VAL A 224 -7.43 0.09 3.41
C VAL A 224 -6.21 -0.12 4.31
N PRO A 225 -5.18 0.72 4.22
CA PRO A 225 -4.02 0.61 5.09
C PRO A 225 -4.36 1.06 6.51
N LEU A 226 -4.24 0.17 7.49
CA LEU A 226 -4.38 0.48 8.91
C LEU A 226 -3.02 0.82 9.54
N LEU A 227 -2.00 0.07 9.15
CA LEU A 227 -0.63 0.21 9.62
C LEU A 227 0.34 -0.12 8.49
N GLY A 228 1.32 0.74 8.27
CA GLY A 228 2.42 0.52 7.34
C GLY A 228 3.77 0.62 8.03
N ILE A 229 4.69 -0.27 7.72
CA ILE A 229 6.08 -0.24 8.17
C ILE A 229 6.98 -0.10 6.95
N ASP A 230 7.78 0.96 6.94
CA ASP A 230 8.79 1.19 5.92
C ASP A 230 9.98 0.26 6.13
N VAL A 231 10.29 -0.57 5.14
CA VAL A 231 11.44 -1.47 5.16
C VAL A 231 12.52 -1.09 4.14
N TRP A 232 12.48 0.14 3.65
CA TRP A 232 13.61 0.75 2.96
C TRP A 232 14.80 0.93 3.92
N GLU A 233 16.01 0.80 3.43
CA GLU A 233 17.22 0.97 4.25
C GLU A 233 17.31 2.37 4.88
N HIS A 234 16.79 3.40 4.22
CA HIS A 234 16.77 4.75 4.79
C HIS A 234 15.96 4.86 6.09
N ALA A 235 15.02 3.96 6.33
CA ALA A 235 14.20 3.94 7.54
C ALA A 235 14.96 3.38 8.76
N TYR A 236 16.04 2.61 8.56
CA TYR A 236 16.68 1.90 9.68
C TYR A 236 18.21 1.80 9.60
N TYR A 237 18.85 1.95 8.44
CA TYR A 237 20.25 1.57 8.25
C TYR A 237 21.24 2.34 9.15
N LEU A 238 21.01 3.61 9.44
CA LEU A 238 21.90 4.39 10.29
C LEU A 238 22.00 3.82 11.72
N GLN A 239 20.92 3.25 12.23
CA GLN A 239 20.84 2.71 13.59
C GLN A 239 21.04 1.19 13.61
N TYR A 240 20.39 0.46 12.73
CA TYR A 240 20.34 -1.01 12.73
C TYR A 240 21.26 -1.67 11.69
N LYS A 241 21.95 -0.85 10.87
CA LYS A 241 22.84 -1.32 9.79
C LYS A 241 22.08 -2.27 8.85
N ASN A 242 22.69 -3.37 8.47
CA ASN A 242 22.10 -4.41 7.61
C ASN A 242 21.19 -5.38 8.35
N VAL A 243 20.82 -5.11 9.62
CA VAL A 243 20.01 -6.03 10.43
C VAL A 243 18.56 -5.56 10.49
N ARG A 244 17.85 -5.63 9.34
CA ARG A 244 16.42 -5.28 9.23
C ARG A 244 15.54 -5.99 10.28
N PRO A 245 15.77 -7.27 10.65
CA PRO A 245 14.99 -7.92 11.69
C PRO A 245 15.03 -7.21 13.06
N ASP A 246 16.15 -6.59 13.43
CA ASP A 246 16.22 -5.85 14.70
C ASP A 246 15.40 -4.57 14.66
N TYR A 247 15.38 -3.86 13.54
CA TYR A 247 14.47 -2.74 13.32
C TYR A 247 13.00 -3.19 13.44
N LEU A 248 12.63 -4.24 12.71
CA LEU A 248 11.28 -4.79 12.74
C LEU A 248 10.85 -5.26 14.14
N LYS A 249 11.78 -5.77 14.96
CA LYS A 249 11.51 -6.13 16.35
C LYS A 249 11.27 -4.91 17.25
N ASN A 250 11.94 -3.80 16.98
CA ASN A 250 11.91 -2.63 17.85
C ASN A 250 10.80 -1.63 17.50
N ILE A 251 10.38 -1.53 16.24
CA ILE A 251 9.40 -0.53 15.79
C ILE A 251 8.04 -0.69 16.49
N TRP A 252 7.68 -1.91 16.92
CA TRP A 252 6.40 -2.18 17.61
C TRP A 252 6.25 -1.41 18.91
N LYS A 253 7.35 -0.98 19.54
CA LYS A 253 7.34 -0.18 20.77
C LYS A 253 6.78 1.22 20.59
N VAL A 254 6.71 1.70 19.35
CA VAL A 254 6.26 3.04 18.99
C VAL A 254 5.10 3.04 18.00
N ILE A 255 4.48 1.89 17.77
CA ILE A 255 3.29 1.81 16.90
C ILE A 255 2.09 2.48 17.57
N ASN A 256 1.42 3.33 16.82
CA ASN A 256 0.20 4.01 17.20
C ASN A 256 -1.04 3.14 16.89
N TRP A 257 -1.29 2.14 17.74
CA TRP A 257 -2.45 1.26 17.58
C TRP A 257 -3.78 1.99 17.70
N LYS A 258 -3.79 3.12 18.42
CA LYS A 258 -5.00 3.96 18.53
C LYS A 258 -5.40 4.49 17.15
N TYR A 259 -4.47 5.04 16.38
CA TYR A 259 -4.75 5.50 15.01
C TYR A 259 -5.22 4.35 14.11
N ALA A 260 -4.57 3.19 14.18
CA ALA A 260 -5.01 2.02 13.41
C ALA A 260 -6.43 1.57 13.76
N SER A 261 -6.80 1.65 15.05
CA SER A 261 -8.16 1.36 15.52
C SER A 261 -9.18 2.39 15.02
N GLU A 262 -8.86 3.68 15.07
CA GLU A 262 -9.71 4.75 14.56
C GLU A 262 -10.02 4.56 13.07
N VAL A 263 -9.01 4.28 12.25
CA VAL A 263 -9.20 3.99 10.82
C VAL A 263 -10.04 2.73 10.61
N PHE A 264 -9.80 1.68 11.40
CA PHE A 264 -10.58 0.44 11.30
C PHE A 264 -12.06 0.66 11.62
N ASP A 265 -12.35 1.42 12.68
CA ASP A 265 -13.72 1.73 13.09
C ASP A 265 -14.45 2.59 12.05
N GLU A 266 -13.78 3.61 11.49
CA GLU A 266 -14.32 4.45 10.41
C GLU A 266 -14.68 3.65 9.15
N GLU A 267 -13.87 2.66 8.80
CA GLU A 267 -14.03 1.89 7.56
C GLU A 267 -14.96 0.67 7.70
N THR A 268 -15.33 0.32 8.95
CA THR A 268 -16.25 -0.79 9.27
C THR A 268 -17.62 -0.34 9.78
N ALA A 269 -17.82 0.97 10.01
CA ALA A 269 -19.05 1.60 10.51
C ALA A 269 -20.30 1.45 9.61
#